data_c1b0423fb157db895eebe57934ae1b39
#
_entry.id   c1b0423fb157db895eebe57934ae1b39
#
_cell.length_a   1.000
_cell.length_b   1.000
_cell.length_c   1.000
_cell.angle_alpha   90.00
_cell.angle_beta   90.00
_cell.angle_gamma   90.00
#
_symmetry.space_group_name_H-M   'P 1'
#
loop_
_entity.id
_entity.type
_entity.pdbx_description
1 polymer ?
#
loop_
_entity_poly.entity_id
_entity_poly.type
_entity_poly.pdbx_seq_one_letter_code
_entity_poly.pdbx_strand_id
1 'polypeptide(L)'
;MPARTCHPDPLERTDAMVSLPATERILLGPGPSMIAPRVMRAMAAPVLGHLDPDLLAMMDDMRARLDRLFRAPAGSFTFAVSGTGSAGLEATVANLVGTGTRVLAIVTGYFGDRLAQVCERHDGVVTRLEVEWGRAVDPAAVSQALRRGGADVVAVVHAETSTGVRNPVEAVAAIAKEHGALVLVDAVTSLGGHPLDLAAWGVDACYSCTQKCIGAPSGLAPVAFAPGALARRVKARSFYFDLALLEDYWIRRKYHHTISASLVYALYEALLAIEEEVPLRDMKLPST
;
A
#
# COMPACT_ATOMS: atom_id res chain seq x y z
N MET A 1 -2.45 -43.88 10.29
CA MET A 1 -3.78 -43.26 10.39
C MET A 1 -3.57 -41.77 10.72
N PRO A 2 -3.93 -40.80 9.87
CA PRO A 2 -3.79 -39.40 10.21
C PRO A 2 -4.86 -39.00 11.21
N ALA A 3 -4.48 -38.26 12.25
CA ALA A 3 -5.36 -37.71 13.25
C ALA A 3 -6.33 -36.72 12.58
N ARG A 4 -7.64 -36.96 12.69
CA ARG A 4 -8.68 -36.03 12.30
C ARG A 4 -8.61 -34.83 13.26
N THR A 5 -8.24 -33.66 12.78
CA THR A 5 -8.45 -32.39 13.46
C THR A 5 -9.96 -32.17 13.54
N CYS A 6 -10.51 -32.35 14.73
CA CYS A 6 -11.91 -32.07 15.02
C CYS A 6 -12.08 -30.53 14.99
N HIS A 7 -12.52 -29.98 13.87
CA HIS A 7 -13.10 -28.63 13.88
C HIS A 7 -14.52 -28.76 14.47
N PRO A 8 -14.88 -27.98 15.48
CA PRO A 8 -16.23 -27.98 16.00
C PRO A 8 -17.23 -27.61 14.88
N ASP A 9 -18.36 -28.32 14.84
CA ASP A 9 -19.44 -28.06 13.90
C ASP A 9 -19.90 -26.58 14.04
N PRO A 10 -19.97 -25.81 12.96
CA PRO A 10 -20.44 -24.42 13.00
C PRO A 10 -21.87 -24.25 13.53
N LEU A 11 -22.65 -25.33 13.58
CA LEU A 11 -24.04 -25.32 14.04
C LEU A 11 -24.21 -25.61 15.54
N GLU A 12 -23.19 -26.02 16.27
CA GLU A 12 -23.22 -26.19 17.75
C GLU A 12 -22.90 -24.90 18.52
N ARG A 13 -23.04 -23.72 17.92
CA ARG A 13 -22.96 -22.47 18.68
C ARG A 13 -24.20 -22.34 19.57
N THR A 14 -24.04 -22.67 20.85
CA THR A 14 -24.95 -22.22 21.90
C THR A 14 -25.19 -20.72 21.79
N ASP A 15 -26.40 -20.25 22.10
CA ASP A 15 -26.87 -18.84 22.07
C ASP A 15 -26.09 -17.87 22.99
N ALA A 16 -24.83 -18.12 23.28
CA ALA A 16 -23.97 -17.20 24.00
C ALA A 16 -23.63 -16.01 23.11
N MET A 17 -24.17 -14.84 23.41
CA MET A 17 -23.75 -13.59 22.76
C MET A 17 -22.23 -13.46 22.80
N VAL A 18 -21.60 -13.35 21.62
CA VAL A 18 -20.17 -13.08 21.53
C VAL A 18 -19.92 -11.64 21.98
N SER A 19 -19.33 -11.47 23.15
CA SER A 19 -18.96 -10.15 23.67
C SER A 19 -17.63 -9.67 23.06
N LEU A 20 -17.44 -8.35 23.06
CA LEU A 20 -16.12 -7.77 22.75
C LEU A 20 -15.07 -8.29 23.73
N PRO A 21 -13.80 -8.47 23.30
CA PRO A 21 -12.75 -8.94 24.19
C PRO A 21 -12.52 -7.92 25.33
N ALA A 22 -12.57 -8.41 26.56
CA ALA A 22 -12.37 -7.61 27.77
C ALA A 22 -10.89 -7.36 28.10
N THR A 23 -10.00 -8.13 27.51
CA THR A 23 -8.55 -8.05 27.77
C THR A 23 -7.78 -7.74 26.49
N GLU A 24 -6.78 -6.89 26.61
CA GLU A 24 -5.84 -6.63 25.52
C GLU A 24 -4.99 -7.87 25.23
N ARG A 25 -4.76 -8.14 23.95
CA ARG A 25 -3.88 -9.22 23.50
C ARG A 25 -2.68 -8.62 22.77
N ILE A 26 -1.48 -9.05 23.12
CA ILE A 26 -0.26 -8.63 22.43
C ILE A 26 -0.23 -9.32 21.06
N LEU A 27 -0.14 -8.52 20.01
CA LEU A 27 -0.07 -9.00 18.63
C LEU A 27 1.41 -9.07 18.21
N LEU A 28 1.93 -10.28 18.05
CA LEU A 28 3.34 -10.55 17.70
C LEU A 28 3.50 -11.04 16.24
N GLY A 29 2.44 -11.02 15.47
CA GLY A 29 2.47 -11.39 14.05
C GLY A 29 2.97 -10.23 13.16
N PRO A 30 3.16 -10.48 11.85
CA PRO A 30 3.58 -9.45 10.88
C PRO A 30 2.47 -8.43 10.57
N GLY A 31 1.44 -8.37 11.35
CA GLY A 31 0.28 -7.48 11.28
C GLY A 31 -1.05 -8.24 11.30
N PRO A 32 -2.13 -7.58 11.76
CA PRO A 32 -2.16 -6.16 12.13
C PRO A 32 -1.25 -5.84 13.32
N SER A 33 -0.76 -4.59 13.37
CA SER A 33 0.07 -4.09 14.47
C SER A 33 -0.77 -3.72 15.71
N MET A 34 -0.13 -3.61 16.85
CA MET A 34 -0.72 -2.93 18.02
C MET A 34 -1.00 -1.47 17.65
N ILE A 35 -2.11 -0.95 18.15
CA ILE A 35 -2.54 0.43 17.88
C ILE A 35 -2.31 1.26 19.13
N ALA A 36 -1.61 2.39 19.00
CA ALA A 36 -1.36 3.29 20.12
C ALA A 36 -2.69 3.81 20.70
N PRO A 37 -2.80 3.94 22.06
CA PRO A 37 -4.04 4.41 22.71
C PRO A 37 -4.52 5.78 22.19
N ARG A 38 -3.63 6.67 21.76
CA ARG A 38 -3.99 7.98 21.19
C ARG A 38 -4.76 7.82 19.86
N VAL A 39 -4.36 6.89 19.02
CA VAL A 39 -5.01 6.58 17.73
C VAL A 39 -6.39 5.97 17.97
N MET A 40 -6.52 5.06 18.95
CA MET A 40 -7.81 4.49 19.32
C MET A 40 -8.79 5.54 19.86
N ARG A 41 -8.30 6.50 20.68
CA ARG A 41 -9.12 7.62 21.15
C ARG A 41 -9.59 8.53 20.02
N ALA A 42 -8.73 8.79 19.02
CA ALA A 42 -9.12 9.59 17.86
C ALA A 42 -10.29 8.96 17.10
N MET A 43 -10.30 7.63 16.93
CA MET A 43 -11.44 6.92 16.31
C MET A 43 -12.78 7.11 17.03
N ALA A 44 -12.76 7.34 18.34
CA ALA A 44 -13.95 7.51 19.15
C ALA A 44 -14.49 8.97 19.16
N ALA A 45 -13.86 9.88 18.42
CA ALA A 45 -14.35 11.25 18.26
C ALA A 45 -15.71 11.29 17.54
N PRO A 46 -16.53 12.34 17.77
CA PRO A 46 -17.80 12.51 17.06
C PRO A 46 -17.64 12.43 15.55
N VAL A 47 -18.53 11.67 14.90
CA VAL A 47 -18.47 11.46 13.46
C VAL A 47 -18.91 12.71 12.71
N LEU A 48 -18.04 13.22 11.86
CA LEU A 48 -18.36 14.29 10.90
C LEU A 48 -18.92 13.70 9.61
N GLY A 49 -19.75 14.49 8.93
CA GLY A 49 -20.20 14.14 7.57
C GLY A 49 -19.04 14.11 6.59
N HIS A 50 -19.10 13.24 5.58
CA HIS A 50 -18.02 13.04 4.60
C HIS A 50 -17.74 14.28 3.70
N LEU A 51 -18.59 15.30 3.73
CA LEU A 51 -18.39 16.59 3.06
C LEU A 51 -18.29 17.75 4.06
N ASP A 52 -18.17 17.44 5.35
CA ASP A 52 -17.98 18.44 6.39
C ASP A 52 -16.66 19.20 6.15
N PRO A 53 -16.66 20.55 6.21
CA PRO A 53 -15.46 21.35 5.96
C PRO A 53 -14.27 20.97 6.85
N ASP A 54 -14.49 20.62 8.12
CA ASP A 54 -13.42 20.25 9.06
C ASP A 54 -12.83 18.89 8.69
N LEU A 55 -13.66 17.92 8.27
CA LEU A 55 -13.16 16.63 7.78
C LEU A 55 -12.37 16.81 6.47
N LEU A 56 -12.84 17.65 5.56
CA LEU A 56 -12.14 17.93 4.31
C LEU A 56 -10.81 18.63 4.55
N ALA A 57 -10.74 19.58 5.48
CA ALA A 57 -9.46 20.20 5.88
C ALA A 57 -8.49 19.20 6.48
N MET A 58 -8.97 18.28 7.33
CA MET A 58 -8.15 17.18 7.87
C MET A 58 -7.65 16.24 6.77
N MET A 59 -8.48 15.92 5.78
CA MET A 59 -8.07 15.12 4.63
C MET A 59 -6.99 15.80 3.79
N ASP A 60 -7.01 17.13 3.65
CA ASP A 60 -5.96 17.87 2.95
C ASP A 60 -4.63 17.85 3.71
N ASP A 61 -4.64 18.08 5.02
CA ASP A 61 -3.44 17.98 5.84
C ASP A 61 -2.90 16.53 5.88
N MET A 62 -3.80 15.55 5.95
CA MET A 62 -3.43 14.13 5.84
C MET A 62 -2.70 13.82 4.53
N ARG A 63 -3.16 14.37 3.40
CA ARG A 63 -2.47 14.23 2.11
C ARG A 63 -1.06 14.82 2.15
N ALA A 64 -0.90 16.02 2.71
CA ALA A 64 0.41 16.65 2.86
C ALA A 64 1.36 15.82 3.76
N ARG A 65 0.83 15.16 4.81
CA ARG A 65 1.60 14.23 5.64
C ARG A 65 1.99 12.96 4.90
N LEU A 66 1.07 12.41 4.10
CA LEU A 66 1.37 11.26 3.23
C LEU A 66 2.43 11.61 2.18
N ASP A 67 2.38 12.81 1.57
CA ASP A 67 3.44 13.28 0.66
C ASP A 67 4.82 13.24 1.32
N ARG A 68 4.91 13.71 2.58
CA ARG A 68 6.16 13.66 3.35
C ARG A 68 6.57 12.24 3.72
N LEU A 69 5.63 11.39 4.14
CA LEU A 69 5.90 10.01 4.55
C LEU A 69 6.41 9.16 3.37
N PHE A 70 5.81 9.31 2.20
CA PHE A 70 6.26 8.67 0.96
C PHE A 70 7.51 9.34 0.38
N ARG A 71 7.89 10.53 0.84
CA ARG A 71 8.85 11.42 0.15
C ARG A 71 8.52 11.52 -1.33
N ALA A 72 7.26 11.81 -1.61
CA ALA A 72 6.73 11.85 -2.96
C ALA A 72 7.30 13.03 -3.76
N PRO A 73 7.60 12.87 -5.05
CA PRO A 73 8.04 13.98 -5.88
C PRO A 73 6.93 15.04 -6.02
N ALA A 74 7.32 16.30 -6.24
CA ALA A 74 6.39 17.40 -6.45
C ALA A 74 5.40 17.09 -7.59
N GLY A 75 4.12 17.41 -7.39
CA GLY A 75 3.05 17.11 -8.34
C GLY A 75 2.48 15.69 -8.24
N SER A 76 2.88 14.93 -7.24
CA SER A 76 2.27 13.63 -6.94
C SER A 76 0.83 13.77 -6.44
N PHE A 77 0.04 12.74 -6.66
CA PHE A 77 -1.27 12.59 -6.03
C PHE A 77 -1.19 11.49 -4.98
N THR A 78 -1.17 11.92 -3.71
CA THR A 78 -1.20 11.03 -2.55
C THR A 78 -2.54 11.14 -1.83
N PHE A 79 -3.08 10.03 -1.40
CA PHE A 79 -4.34 9.96 -0.66
C PHE A 79 -4.49 8.59 0.01
N ALA A 80 -5.61 8.34 0.67
CA ALA A 80 -5.91 7.03 1.23
C ALA A 80 -7.16 6.44 0.57
N VAL A 81 -7.01 5.27 -0.04
CA VAL A 81 -8.12 4.48 -0.59
C VAL A 81 -8.93 3.88 0.56
N SER A 82 -10.26 3.97 0.50
CA SER A 82 -11.13 3.26 1.44
C SER A 82 -11.05 1.75 1.19
N GLY A 83 -10.44 1.04 2.12
CA GLY A 83 -10.19 -0.39 2.04
C GLY A 83 -8.87 -0.79 2.68
N THR A 84 -8.52 -2.06 2.59
CA THR A 84 -7.26 -2.58 3.13
C THR A 84 -6.10 -2.41 2.13
N GLY A 85 -4.91 -2.90 2.47
CA GLY A 85 -3.78 -2.91 1.54
C GLY A 85 -4.09 -3.56 0.17
N SER A 86 -4.99 -4.54 0.14
CA SER A 86 -5.48 -5.11 -1.13
C SER A 86 -6.25 -4.10 -1.97
N ALA A 87 -6.97 -3.17 -1.35
CA ALA A 87 -7.63 -2.08 -2.07
C ALA A 87 -6.61 -1.08 -2.65
N GLY A 88 -5.51 -0.81 -1.92
CA GLY A 88 -4.39 -0.02 -2.43
C GLY A 88 -3.71 -0.69 -3.63
N LEU A 89 -3.47 -2.00 -3.54
CA LEU A 89 -2.97 -2.82 -4.64
C LEU A 89 -3.89 -2.73 -5.86
N GLU A 90 -5.18 -3.03 -5.69
CA GLU A 90 -6.16 -2.96 -6.78
C GLU A 90 -6.25 -1.56 -7.39
N ALA A 91 -6.27 -0.51 -6.57
CA ALA A 91 -6.33 0.87 -7.04
C ALA A 91 -5.10 1.25 -7.87
N THR A 92 -3.89 0.85 -7.44
CA THR A 92 -2.67 1.15 -8.20
C THR A 92 -2.61 0.37 -9.51
N VAL A 93 -2.91 -0.92 -9.48
CA VAL A 93 -2.89 -1.76 -10.68
C VAL A 93 -3.99 -1.33 -11.66
N ALA A 94 -5.22 -1.07 -11.20
CA ALA A 94 -6.34 -0.67 -12.06
C ALA A 94 -6.06 0.59 -12.90
N ASN A 95 -5.18 1.46 -12.43
CA ASN A 95 -4.85 2.72 -13.12
C ASN A 95 -3.52 2.69 -13.90
N LEU A 96 -2.72 1.63 -13.75
CA LEU A 96 -1.44 1.50 -14.44
C LEU A 96 -1.37 0.33 -15.40
N VAL A 97 -2.22 -0.68 -15.19
CA VAL A 97 -2.22 -1.92 -15.97
C VAL A 97 -3.57 -2.09 -16.66
N GLY A 98 -3.53 -2.31 -17.95
CA GLY A 98 -4.69 -2.61 -18.77
C GLY A 98 -4.31 -3.59 -19.87
N THR A 99 -5.23 -3.84 -20.80
CA THR A 99 -5.04 -4.80 -21.89
C THR A 99 -3.74 -4.50 -22.67
N GLY A 100 -2.84 -5.47 -22.67
CA GLY A 100 -1.57 -5.40 -23.40
C GLY A 100 -0.45 -4.66 -22.66
N THR A 101 -0.68 -4.09 -21.45
CA THR A 101 0.39 -3.52 -20.63
C THR A 101 1.36 -4.62 -20.24
N ARG A 102 2.62 -4.49 -20.61
CA ARG A 102 3.67 -5.45 -20.26
C ARG A 102 4.16 -5.16 -18.84
N VAL A 103 4.06 -6.15 -17.98
CA VAL A 103 4.47 -6.03 -16.58
C VAL A 103 5.59 -7.02 -16.29
N LEU A 104 6.72 -6.54 -15.76
CA LEU A 104 7.72 -7.38 -15.11
C LEU A 104 7.40 -7.41 -13.61
N ALA A 105 6.85 -8.52 -13.13
CA ALA A 105 6.55 -8.72 -11.72
C ALA A 105 7.69 -9.49 -11.04
N ILE A 106 8.29 -8.88 -10.01
CA ILE A 106 9.35 -9.49 -9.21
C ILE A 106 8.70 -10.28 -8.07
N VAL A 107 8.90 -11.60 -8.07
CA VAL A 107 8.24 -12.53 -7.14
C VAL A 107 9.28 -13.11 -6.19
N THR A 108 9.38 -12.53 -4.99
CA THR A 108 10.26 -12.97 -3.90
C THR A 108 9.49 -13.65 -2.76
N GLY A 109 8.19 -13.87 -2.95
CA GLY A 109 7.28 -14.50 -2.00
C GLY A 109 5.81 -14.35 -2.39
N TYR A 110 4.94 -14.65 -1.43
CA TYR A 110 3.49 -14.70 -1.61
C TYR A 110 2.88 -13.37 -2.10
N PHE A 111 3.34 -12.22 -1.59
CA PHE A 111 2.76 -10.93 -1.97
C PHE A 111 3.25 -10.47 -3.34
N GLY A 112 4.49 -10.82 -3.72
CA GLY A 112 4.96 -10.63 -5.10
C GLY A 112 4.15 -11.46 -6.11
N ASP A 113 3.83 -12.71 -5.77
CA ASP A 113 2.95 -13.56 -6.59
C ASP A 113 1.53 -12.99 -6.67
N ARG A 114 0.95 -12.51 -5.55
CA ARG A 114 -0.35 -11.83 -5.54
C ARG A 114 -0.36 -10.59 -6.43
N LEU A 115 0.69 -9.76 -6.36
CA LEU A 115 0.83 -8.57 -7.19
C LEU A 115 0.82 -8.94 -8.69
N ALA A 116 1.54 -9.99 -9.07
CA ALA A 116 1.52 -10.53 -10.42
C ALA A 116 0.12 -10.99 -10.84
N GLN A 117 -0.57 -11.77 -10.00
CA GLN A 117 -1.94 -12.24 -10.26
C GLN A 117 -2.94 -11.09 -10.44
N VAL A 118 -2.82 -10.00 -9.67
CA VAL A 118 -3.70 -8.85 -9.83
C VAL A 118 -3.41 -8.13 -11.16
N CYS A 119 -2.15 -7.99 -11.56
CA CYS A 119 -1.80 -7.46 -12.88
C CYS A 119 -2.38 -8.31 -14.02
N GLU A 120 -2.35 -9.65 -13.91
CA GLU A 120 -2.96 -10.57 -14.86
C GLU A 120 -4.48 -10.39 -14.96
N ARG A 121 -5.17 -10.18 -13.82
CA ARG A 121 -6.63 -9.93 -13.76
C ARG A 121 -7.04 -8.62 -14.41
N HIS A 122 -6.14 -7.67 -14.51
CA HIS A 122 -6.32 -6.43 -15.25
C HIS A 122 -5.88 -6.52 -16.72
N ASP A 123 -5.73 -7.74 -17.26
CA ASP A 123 -5.31 -8.06 -18.63
C ASP A 123 -3.89 -7.58 -18.97
N GLY A 124 -3.03 -7.43 -17.97
CA GLY A 124 -1.60 -7.20 -18.17
C GLY A 124 -0.91 -8.43 -18.75
N VAL A 125 0.06 -8.21 -19.64
CA VAL A 125 0.96 -9.25 -20.13
C VAL A 125 2.11 -9.37 -19.13
N VAL A 126 1.97 -10.31 -18.17
CA VAL A 126 2.89 -10.41 -17.03
C VAL A 126 4.02 -11.37 -17.30
N THR A 127 5.25 -10.89 -17.19
CA THR A 127 6.46 -11.71 -17.07
C THR A 127 6.83 -11.77 -15.61
N ARG A 128 6.90 -12.98 -15.04
CA ARG A 128 7.29 -13.20 -13.65
C ARG A 128 8.79 -13.41 -13.58
N LEU A 129 9.48 -12.61 -12.76
CA LEU A 129 10.86 -12.85 -12.35
C LEU A 129 10.84 -13.58 -11.01
N GLU A 130 10.80 -14.89 -11.08
CA GLU A 130 10.77 -15.75 -9.90
C GLU A 130 12.15 -15.78 -9.22
N VAL A 131 12.14 -15.55 -7.91
CA VAL A 131 13.31 -15.59 -7.04
C VAL A 131 13.07 -16.64 -5.97
N GLU A 132 14.12 -17.38 -5.59
CA GLU A 132 14.03 -18.33 -4.47
C GLU A 132 13.54 -17.61 -3.20
N TRP A 133 12.49 -18.14 -2.58
CA TRP A 133 11.91 -17.54 -1.38
C TRP A 133 12.93 -17.47 -0.25
N GLY A 134 13.02 -16.31 0.40
CA GLY A 134 14.04 -16.00 1.39
C GLY A 134 15.26 -15.26 0.81
N ARG A 135 15.28 -14.99 -0.49
CA ARG A 135 16.32 -14.19 -1.15
C ARG A 135 15.74 -12.92 -1.76
N ALA A 136 16.51 -11.85 -1.68
CA ALA A 136 16.21 -10.62 -2.42
C ALA A 136 16.50 -10.80 -3.91
N VAL A 137 15.79 -10.04 -4.73
CA VAL A 137 16.06 -10.02 -6.18
C VAL A 137 17.46 -9.47 -6.45
N ASP A 138 18.18 -10.12 -7.38
CA ASP A 138 19.42 -9.59 -7.93
C ASP A 138 19.09 -8.51 -8.98
N PRO A 139 19.55 -7.25 -8.82
CA PRO A 139 19.37 -6.20 -9.82
C PRO A 139 19.87 -6.59 -11.23
N ALA A 140 20.92 -7.40 -11.33
CA ALA A 140 21.39 -7.89 -12.63
C ALA A 140 20.36 -8.78 -13.34
N ALA A 141 19.60 -9.59 -12.59
CA ALA A 141 18.53 -10.40 -13.15
C ALA A 141 17.37 -9.54 -13.67
N VAL A 142 17.04 -8.43 -12.97
CA VAL A 142 16.03 -7.44 -13.42
C VAL A 142 16.47 -6.81 -14.76
N SER A 143 17.72 -6.33 -14.83
CA SER A 143 18.27 -5.77 -16.06
C SER A 143 18.25 -6.78 -17.22
N GLN A 144 18.59 -8.04 -16.95
CA GLN A 144 18.54 -9.09 -17.97
C GLN A 144 17.11 -9.36 -18.46
N ALA A 145 16.13 -9.40 -17.55
CA ALA A 145 14.72 -9.62 -17.91
C ALA A 145 14.19 -8.47 -18.79
N LEU A 146 14.49 -7.22 -18.43
CA LEU A 146 14.10 -6.04 -19.18
C LEU A 146 14.73 -5.99 -20.59
N ARG A 147 16.02 -6.37 -20.72
CA ARG A 147 16.67 -6.47 -22.03
C ARG A 147 16.05 -7.52 -22.94
N ARG A 148 15.52 -8.60 -22.40
CA ARG A 148 14.90 -9.71 -23.17
C ARG A 148 13.51 -9.40 -23.68
N GLY A 149 12.66 -8.84 -22.83
CA GLY A 149 11.22 -8.69 -23.12
C GLY A 149 10.70 -7.25 -23.03
N GLY A 150 11.46 -6.34 -22.40
CA GLY A 150 10.96 -5.03 -22.04
C GLY A 150 9.80 -5.11 -21.04
N ALA A 151 9.43 -3.98 -20.46
CA ALA A 151 8.21 -3.83 -19.68
C ALA A 151 7.75 -2.38 -19.72
N ASP A 152 6.45 -2.17 -19.55
CA ASP A 152 5.86 -0.83 -19.38
C ASP A 152 5.79 -0.48 -17.88
N VAL A 153 5.68 -1.53 -17.04
CA VAL A 153 5.65 -1.44 -15.58
C VAL A 153 6.56 -2.52 -14.98
N VAL A 154 7.40 -2.15 -14.03
CA VAL A 154 8.11 -3.07 -13.13
C VAL A 154 7.43 -3.02 -11.77
N ALA A 155 6.95 -4.16 -11.28
CA ALA A 155 6.21 -4.28 -10.04
C ALA A 155 7.01 -5.10 -9.01
N VAL A 156 7.21 -4.54 -7.80
CA VAL A 156 8.04 -5.15 -6.76
C VAL A 156 7.49 -4.90 -5.35
N VAL A 157 7.60 -5.90 -4.49
CA VAL A 157 7.33 -5.76 -3.05
C VAL A 157 8.61 -5.27 -2.35
N HIS A 158 8.55 -4.15 -1.61
CA HIS A 158 9.71 -3.63 -0.90
C HIS A 158 10.13 -4.55 0.25
N ALA A 159 9.20 -4.89 1.14
CA ALA A 159 9.44 -5.83 2.24
C ALA A 159 8.43 -6.99 2.14
N GLU A 160 8.90 -8.14 1.70
CA GLU A 160 8.06 -9.32 1.49
C GLU A 160 7.71 -9.99 2.82
N THR A 161 6.48 -9.84 3.26
CA THR A 161 6.01 -10.31 4.57
C THR A 161 6.15 -11.82 4.74
N SER A 162 5.93 -12.59 3.67
CA SER A 162 5.91 -14.06 3.72
C SER A 162 7.29 -14.69 3.92
N THR A 163 8.35 -13.94 3.57
CA THR A 163 9.73 -14.44 3.61
C THR A 163 10.67 -13.59 4.46
N GLY A 164 10.23 -12.39 4.91
CA GLY A 164 11.03 -11.45 5.66
C GLY A 164 12.12 -10.74 4.83
N VAL A 165 12.06 -10.86 3.51
CA VAL A 165 13.06 -10.29 2.60
C VAL A 165 12.74 -8.84 2.27
N ARG A 166 13.77 -7.99 2.30
CA ARG A 166 13.71 -6.63 1.75
C ARG A 166 14.38 -6.61 0.37
N ASN A 167 13.64 -6.22 -0.66
CA ASN A 167 14.16 -6.07 -2.01
C ASN A 167 14.85 -4.70 -2.19
N PRO A 168 15.91 -4.63 -3.02
CA PRO A 168 16.66 -3.39 -3.29
C PRO A 168 15.89 -2.50 -4.29
N VAL A 169 14.78 -1.90 -3.84
CA VAL A 169 13.86 -1.11 -4.70
C VAL A 169 14.58 0.04 -5.39
N GLU A 170 15.50 0.73 -4.73
CA GLU A 170 16.29 1.80 -5.34
C GLU A 170 17.05 1.33 -6.59
N ALA A 171 17.77 0.21 -6.51
CA ALA A 171 18.51 -0.35 -7.64
C ALA A 171 17.56 -0.88 -8.73
N VAL A 172 16.45 -1.53 -8.34
CA VAL A 172 15.42 -2.01 -9.27
C VAL A 172 14.80 -0.84 -10.02
N ALA A 173 14.48 0.26 -9.33
CA ALA A 173 13.88 1.44 -9.92
C ALA A 173 14.84 2.13 -10.90
N ALA A 174 16.10 2.29 -10.54
CA ALA A 174 17.12 2.85 -11.44
C ALA A 174 17.18 2.07 -12.77
N ILE A 175 17.25 0.74 -12.69
CA ILE A 175 17.26 -0.13 -13.87
C ILE A 175 15.96 -0.01 -14.68
N ALA A 176 14.79 0.01 -14.02
CA ALA A 176 13.51 0.16 -14.70
C ALA A 176 13.43 1.48 -15.48
N LYS A 177 13.95 2.57 -14.90
CA LYS A 177 14.00 3.89 -15.55
C LYS A 177 14.90 3.92 -16.78
N GLU A 178 16.04 3.24 -16.77
CA GLU A 178 16.91 3.10 -17.95
C GLU A 178 16.17 2.43 -19.12
N HIS A 179 15.19 1.59 -18.83
CA HIS A 179 14.35 0.92 -19.81
C HIS A 179 13.01 1.62 -20.10
N GLY A 180 12.76 2.81 -19.51
CA GLY A 180 11.54 3.60 -19.72
C GLY A 180 10.29 3.02 -19.04
N ALA A 181 10.45 2.06 -18.15
CA ALA A 181 9.35 1.45 -17.40
C ALA A 181 8.92 2.31 -16.21
N LEU A 182 7.62 2.27 -15.87
CA LEU A 182 7.11 2.75 -14.59
C LEU A 182 7.47 1.76 -13.48
N VAL A 183 7.65 2.26 -12.27
CA VAL A 183 7.94 1.45 -11.09
C VAL A 183 6.76 1.48 -10.12
N LEU A 184 6.16 0.32 -9.88
CA LEU A 184 5.09 0.11 -8.90
C LEU A 184 5.65 -0.65 -7.69
N VAL A 185 5.51 -0.06 -6.51
CA VAL A 185 6.03 -0.62 -5.24
C VAL A 185 4.92 -0.96 -4.27
N ASP A 186 4.93 -2.20 -3.78
CA ASP A 186 4.22 -2.58 -2.56
C ASP A 186 5.07 -2.20 -1.34
N ALA A 187 4.61 -1.24 -0.57
CA ALA A 187 5.21 -0.82 0.69
C ALA A 187 4.32 -1.12 1.91
N VAL A 188 3.45 -2.12 1.79
CA VAL A 188 2.47 -2.49 2.84
C VAL A 188 3.16 -2.70 4.20
N THR A 189 4.27 -3.40 4.24
CA THR A 189 4.99 -3.70 5.49
C THR A 189 6.23 -2.84 5.73
N SER A 190 6.45 -1.80 4.93
CA SER A 190 7.65 -0.98 5.05
C SER A 190 7.38 0.51 5.24
N LEU A 191 6.28 1.05 4.72
CA LEU A 191 5.98 2.48 4.85
C LEU A 191 5.76 2.86 6.32
N GLY A 192 6.57 3.80 6.81
CA GLY A 192 6.58 4.24 8.21
C GLY A 192 7.49 3.42 9.12
N GLY A 193 7.95 2.22 8.68
CA GLY A 193 8.85 1.37 9.46
C GLY A 193 10.22 1.16 8.82
N HIS A 194 10.37 1.53 7.56
CA HIS A 194 11.63 1.43 6.82
C HIS A 194 11.77 2.64 5.89
N PRO A 195 13.00 3.12 5.65
CA PRO A 195 13.24 4.19 4.70
C PRO A 195 12.65 3.85 3.33
N LEU A 196 11.86 4.79 2.80
CA LEU A 196 11.29 4.77 1.46
C LEU A 196 11.34 6.19 0.91
N ASP A 197 11.88 6.36 -0.28
CA ASP A 197 12.00 7.67 -0.91
C ASP A 197 11.59 7.56 -2.39
N LEU A 198 10.31 7.91 -2.66
CA LEU A 198 9.78 7.78 -4.00
C LEU A 198 10.47 8.72 -4.98
N ALA A 199 10.79 9.95 -4.53
CA ALA A 199 11.45 10.94 -5.37
C ALA A 199 12.88 10.54 -5.73
N ALA A 200 13.69 10.22 -4.71
CA ALA A 200 15.10 9.88 -4.92
C ALA A 200 15.27 8.57 -5.69
N TRP A 201 14.41 7.58 -5.45
CA TRP A 201 14.48 6.27 -6.12
C TRP A 201 13.78 6.23 -7.47
N GLY A 202 12.99 7.26 -7.82
CA GLY A 202 12.25 7.30 -9.07
C GLY A 202 11.07 6.34 -9.12
N VAL A 203 10.43 6.08 -7.99
CA VAL A 203 9.21 5.26 -7.90
C VAL A 203 8.01 6.03 -8.44
N ASP A 204 7.23 5.43 -9.33
CA ASP A 204 6.10 6.09 -9.97
C ASP A 204 4.77 5.87 -9.24
N ALA A 205 4.57 4.70 -8.67
CA ALA A 205 3.40 4.42 -7.86
C ALA A 205 3.76 3.54 -6.66
N CYS A 206 3.11 3.80 -5.54
CA CYS A 206 3.33 3.05 -4.32
C CYS A 206 2.02 2.92 -3.55
N TYR A 207 1.81 1.78 -2.91
CA TYR A 207 0.69 1.58 -2.00
C TYR A 207 1.14 0.97 -0.67
N SER A 208 0.34 1.23 0.36
CA SER A 208 0.55 0.68 1.70
C SER A 208 -0.79 0.37 2.38
N CYS A 209 -0.79 0.21 3.69
CA CYS A 209 -1.99 0.06 4.50
C CYS A 209 -1.78 0.59 5.92
N THR A 210 -2.89 0.86 6.61
CA THR A 210 -2.85 1.47 7.94
C THR A 210 -2.48 0.49 9.06
N GLN A 211 -2.79 -0.81 8.91
CA GLN A 211 -2.65 -1.83 9.97
C GLN A 211 -1.26 -2.46 10.10
N LYS A 212 -0.25 -1.90 9.47
CA LYS A 212 1.16 -2.32 9.57
C LYS A 212 1.98 -1.27 10.31
N CYS A 213 3.11 -0.83 9.77
CA CYS A 213 4.00 0.12 10.44
C CYS A 213 3.38 1.50 10.70
N ILE A 214 2.32 1.88 9.99
CA ILE A 214 1.58 3.12 10.27
C ILE A 214 0.89 3.07 11.64
N GLY A 215 0.49 1.88 12.12
CA GLY A 215 -0.06 1.71 13.47
C GLY A 215 -1.47 2.24 13.65
N ALA A 216 -2.29 2.20 12.60
CA ALA A 216 -3.71 2.56 12.67
C ALA A 216 -4.60 1.34 12.33
N PRO A 217 -5.91 1.38 12.66
CA PRO A 217 -6.82 0.31 12.31
C PRO A 217 -6.86 0.04 10.80
N SER A 218 -7.11 -1.22 10.44
CA SER A 218 -7.31 -1.61 9.05
C SER A 218 -8.56 -0.93 8.47
N GLY A 219 -8.50 -0.52 7.21
CA GLY A 219 -9.65 0.06 6.50
C GLY A 219 -9.32 1.27 5.62
N LEU A 220 -8.09 1.76 5.68
CA LEU A 220 -7.54 2.71 4.72
C LEU A 220 -6.22 2.20 4.14
N ALA A 221 -5.97 2.51 2.88
CA ALA A 221 -4.76 2.18 2.17
C ALA A 221 -4.12 3.45 1.59
N PRO A 222 -3.08 4.00 2.21
CA PRO A 222 -2.29 5.08 1.62
C PRO A 222 -1.71 4.68 0.27
N VAL A 223 -1.85 5.57 -0.72
CA VAL A 223 -1.31 5.40 -2.07
C VAL A 223 -0.65 6.69 -2.54
N ALA A 224 0.33 6.55 -3.41
CA ALA A 224 1.02 7.66 -4.06
C ALA A 224 1.17 7.37 -5.55
N PHE A 225 0.85 8.36 -6.38
CA PHE A 225 1.09 8.35 -7.83
C PHE A 225 1.94 9.56 -8.18
N ALA A 226 3.15 9.32 -8.64
CA ALA A 226 4.06 10.35 -9.13
C ALA A 226 3.59 10.90 -10.51
N PRO A 227 4.06 12.08 -10.93
CA PRO A 227 3.68 12.67 -12.22
C PRO A 227 3.84 11.73 -13.41
N GLY A 228 4.87 10.88 -13.42
CA GLY A 228 5.08 9.87 -14.48
C GLY A 228 3.95 8.84 -14.56
N ALA A 229 3.48 8.35 -13.42
CA ALA A 229 2.32 7.45 -13.35
C ALA A 229 1.02 8.15 -13.76
N LEU A 230 0.81 9.38 -13.27
CA LEU A 230 -0.38 10.18 -13.63
C LEU A 230 -0.49 10.44 -15.14
N ALA A 231 0.63 10.72 -15.79
CA ALA A 231 0.70 10.97 -17.23
C ALA A 231 0.47 9.71 -18.08
N ARG A 232 0.80 8.53 -17.56
CA ARG A 232 0.71 7.24 -18.26
C ARG A 232 -0.43 6.36 -17.74
N ARG A 233 -1.33 6.91 -16.92
CA ARG A 233 -2.46 6.15 -16.38
C ARG A 233 -3.36 5.62 -17.47
N VAL A 234 -3.84 4.40 -17.29
CA VAL A 234 -4.88 3.79 -18.12
C VAL A 234 -6.26 4.10 -17.52
N LYS A 235 -7.31 4.00 -18.33
CA LYS A 235 -8.69 4.13 -17.84
C LYS A 235 -9.02 2.88 -17.00
N ALA A 236 -9.26 3.08 -15.69
CA ALA A 236 -9.65 1.99 -14.81
C ALA A 236 -11.00 1.38 -15.24
N ARG A 237 -11.11 0.06 -15.15
CA ARG A 237 -12.40 -0.64 -15.34
C ARG A 237 -13.28 -0.55 -14.09
N SER A 238 -12.67 -0.32 -12.94
CA SER A 238 -13.38 -0.14 -11.68
C SER A 238 -13.84 1.31 -11.55
N PHE A 239 -15.14 1.53 -11.34
CA PHE A 239 -15.63 2.86 -10.95
C PHE A 239 -15.02 3.29 -9.60
N TYR A 240 -14.97 2.37 -8.63
CA TYR A 240 -14.53 2.67 -7.27
C TYR A 240 -13.06 3.04 -7.17
N PHE A 241 -12.20 2.47 -8.02
CA PHE A 241 -10.76 2.70 -8.04
C PHE A 241 -10.30 3.57 -9.21
N ASP A 242 -11.21 4.20 -9.95
CA ASP A 242 -10.82 5.13 -11.03
C ASP A 242 -10.16 6.38 -10.43
N LEU A 243 -8.88 6.55 -10.75
CA LEU A 243 -8.06 7.63 -10.20
C LEU A 243 -8.58 9.02 -10.57
N ALA A 244 -9.22 9.17 -11.74
CA ALA A 244 -9.79 10.46 -12.13
C ALA A 244 -10.99 10.82 -11.24
N LEU A 245 -11.82 9.84 -10.89
CA LEU A 245 -12.94 10.05 -9.96
C LEU A 245 -12.45 10.26 -8.52
N LEU A 246 -11.39 9.59 -8.12
CA LEU A 246 -10.76 9.80 -6.82
C LEU A 246 -10.08 11.17 -6.72
N GLU A 247 -9.42 11.66 -7.78
CA GLU A 247 -8.95 13.05 -7.86
C GLU A 247 -10.10 14.07 -7.72
N ASP A 248 -11.21 13.82 -8.40
CA ASP A 248 -12.41 14.67 -8.29
C ASP A 248 -12.91 14.75 -6.85
N TYR A 249 -12.92 13.61 -6.14
CA TYR A 249 -13.34 13.56 -4.74
C TYR A 249 -12.33 14.24 -3.79
N TRP A 250 -11.08 13.85 -3.85
CA TRP A 250 -10.05 14.29 -2.92
C TRP A 250 -9.59 15.74 -3.15
N ILE A 251 -9.63 16.23 -4.40
CA ILE A 251 -9.14 17.57 -4.76
C ILE A 251 -10.30 18.53 -5.06
N ARG A 252 -11.27 18.10 -5.90
CA ARG A 252 -12.33 18.97 -6.40
C ARG A 252 -13.62 18.87 -5.60
N ARG A 253 -13.65 18.07 -4.55
CA ARG A 253 -14.78 17.89 -3.61
C ARG A 253 -16.06 17.36 -4.26
N LYS A 254 -15.95 16.67 -5.38
CA LYS A 254 -17.09 15.97 -5.98
C LYS A 254 -17.31 14.64 -5.26
N TYR A 255 -18.57 14.36 -4.91
CA TYR A 255 -18.91 13.12 -4.22
C TYR A 255 -18.52 11.89 -5.07
N HIS A 256 -17.85 10.95 -4.43
CA HIS A 256 -17.52 9.65 -4.99
C HIS A 256 -18.03 8.51 -4.09
N HIS A 257 -17.67 8.53 -2.83
CA HIS A 257 -18.10 7.55 -1.82
C HIS A 257 -18.09 8.18 -0.43
N THR A 258 -18.74 7.53 0.53
CA THR A 258 -18.69 7.97 1.93
C THR A 258 -17.47 7.37 2.61
N ILE A 259 -16.42 8.17 2.77
CA ILE A 259 -15.24 7.77 3.54
C ILE A 259 -15.58 7.67 5.02
N SER A 260 -14.95 6.74 5.72
CA SER A 260 -15.10 6.60 7.17
C SER A 260 -14.34 7.70 7.91
N ALA A 261 -15.07 8.67 8.50
CA ALA A 261 -14.46 9.74 9.30
C ALA A 261 -13.61 9.18 10.46
N SER A 262 -14.09 8.17 11.17
CA SER A 262 -13.34 7.54 12.28
C SER A 262 -12.01 6.94 11.82
N LEU A 263 -11.94 6.35 10.62
CA LEU A 263 -10.69 5.83 10.08
C LEU A 263 -9.77 6.95 9.58
N VAL A 264 -10.33 8.04 9.07
CA VAL A 264 -9.57 9.26 8.73
C VAL A 264 -8.92 9.83 9.99
N TYR A 265 -9.67 9.96 11.11
CA TYR A 265 -9.14 10.43 12.39
C TYR A 265 -8.00 9.54 12.89
N ALA A 266 -8.19 8.21 12.81
CA ALA A 266 -7.17 7.25 13.23
C ALA A 266 -5.90 7.35 12.39
N LEU A 267 -6.02 7.44 11.06
CA LEU A 267 -4.86 7.59 10.18
C LEU A 267 -4.17 8.92 10.41
N TYR A 268 -4.94 10.01 10.54
CA TYR A 268 -4.39 11.34 10.81
C TYR A 268 -3.56 11.36 12.10
N GLU A 269 -4.10 10.81 13.18
CA GLU A 269 -3.41 10.73 14.48
C GLU A 269 -2.17 9.83 14.43
N ALA A 270 -2.23 8.73 13.68
CA ALA A 270 -1.08 7.85 13.48
C ALA A 270 0.05 8.55 12.70
N LEU A 271 -0.29 9.36 11.70
CA LEU A 271 0.70 10.16 10.96
C LEU A 271 1.37 11.21 11.86
N LEU A 272 0.59 11.86 12.75
CA LEU A 272 1.16 12.77 13.76
C LEU A 272 2.13 12.04 14.68
N ALA A 273 1.78 10.84 15.16
CA ALA A 273 2.64 10.04 16.01
C ALA A 273 3.96 9.67 15.31
N ILE A 274 3.90 9.28 14.05
CA ILE A 274 5.11 8.99 13.25
C ILE A 274 6.01 10.23 13.12
N GLU A 275 5.44 11.39 12.85
CA GLU A 275 6.21 12.64 12.71
C GLU A 275 6.87 13.07 14.04
N GLU A 276 6.25 12.77 15.20
CA GLU A 276 6.80 13.06 16.51
C GLU A 276 7.93 12.09 16.91
N GLU A 277 7.76 10.79 16.60
CA GLU A 277 8.71 9.75 17.02
C GLU A 277 9.96 9.71 16.15
N VAL A 278 9.81 9.96 14.86
CA VAL A 278 10.92 9.91 13.90
C VAL A 278 10.91 11.20 13.08
N PRO A 279 11.81 12.15 13.36
CA PRO A 279 12.05 13.24 12.44
C PRO A 279 12.33 12.64 11.05
N LEU A 280 11.41 12.77 10.11
CA LEU A 280 11.48 12.14 8.77
C LEU A 280 12.78 12.48 8.00
N ARG A 281 13.54 13.49 8.47
CA ARG A 281 14.87 13.85 7.97
C ARG A 281 15.99 12.89 8.40
N ASP A 282 15.77 12.12 9.46
CA ASP A 282 16.82 11.32 10.12
C ASP A 282 16.64 9.79 9.97
N MET A 283 15.69 9.34 9.14
CA MET A 283 15.61 7.93 8.75
C MET A 283 16.80 7.58 7.82
N LYS A 284 18.02 7.66 8.39
CA LYS A 284 19.20 7.09 7.73
C LYS A 284 19.09 5.56 7.79
N LEU A 285 19.35 4.93 6.64
CA LEU A 285 19.56 3.49 6.61
C LEU A 285 20.67 3.14 7.63
N PRO A 286 20.49 2.13 8.50
CA PRO A 286 21.63 1.56 9.18
C PRO A 286 22.63 1.12 8.08
N SER A 287 23.85 1.59 8.17
CA SER A 287 24.95 1.08 7.34
C SER A 287 25.03 -0.43 7.55
N THR A 288 24.82 -1.17 6.47
CA THR A 288 25.02 -2.63 6.42
C THR A 288 26.46 -2.97 6.71
#